data_408437f7d2ede39e5877a56c25910cb7
#
_entry.id   408437f7d2ede39e5877a56c25910cb7
#
_cell.length_a   1.000
_cell.length_b   1.000
_cell.length_c   1.000
_cell.angle_alpha   90.00
_cell.angle_beta   90.00
_cell.angle_gamma   90.00
#
_symmetry.space_group_name_H-M   'P 1'
#
loop_
_entity.id
_entity.type
_entity.pdbx_description
1 polymer ?
#
loop_
_entity_poly.entity_id
_entity_poly.type
_entity_poly.pdbx_seq_one_letter_code
_entity_poly.pdbx_strand_id
1 'polypeptide(L)'
;KATAGAAKEAGVAYVNLFDPTHKLYEKVDQPMTLNGVHLNEFGNSKLAEVIASSLFGKAVSASEKMENLREAVLEKNWHWINRYRATDGNDIWGGRSGLRFVDDQSNAEVLQHELVMLDVMSANRDKLIWATGMGKKYKVNDSNVPAPIKVISNVGGGSKSSNPGKEGTTNYLSPEESRKRFAVRDGFEVGLFADETQFPKLINPVQMQVDGKGRLWAAVWPTYPMWEPMKEM
;
A
#
# COMPACT_ATOMS: atom_id res chain seq x y z
N LYS A 1 -9.09 9.70 32.11
CA LYS A 1 -9.47 9.26 33.49
C LYS A 1 -10.38 8.02 33.45
N ALA A 2 -11.45 8.02 32.65
CA ALA A 2 -12.36 6.85 32.56
C ALA A 2 -11.64 5.56 32.12
N THR A 3 -10.82 5.61 31.07
CA THR A 3 -10.05 4.46 30.57
C THR A 3 -9.08 3.91 31.63
N ALA A 4 -8.41 4.78 32.39
CA ALA A 4 -7.53 4.36 33.49
C ALA A 4 -8.30 3.69 34.63
N GLY A 5 -9.52 4.19 34.95
CA GLY A 5 -10.42 3.57 35.92
C GLY A 5 -10.84 2.16 35.48
N ALA A 6 -11.32 2.02 34.26
CA ALA A 6 -11.73 0.74 33.69
C ALA A 6 -10.58 -0.29 33.64
N ALA A 7 -9.38 0.15 33.24
CA ALA A 7 -8.20 -0.71 33.23
C ALA A 7 -7.84 -1.21 34.65
N LYS A 8 -7.93 -0.35 35.64
CA LYS A 8 -7.69 -0.70 37.04
C LYS A 8 -8.72 -1.70 37.55
N GLU A 9 -9.99 -1.49 37.27
CA GLU A 9 -11.08 -2.41 37.61
C GLU A 9 -10.92 -3.78 36.95
N ALA A 10 -10.49 -3.79 35.68
CA ALA A 10 -10.26 -5.03 34.93
C ALA A 10 -8.90 -5.70 35.27
N GLY A 11 -8.06 -5.10 36.10
CA GLY A 11 -6.73 -5.65 36.44
C GLY A 11 -5.75 -5.72 35.28
N VAL A 12 -5.91 -4.86 34.26
CA VAL A 12 -5.03 -4.82 33.07
C VAL A 12 -4.08 -3.65 33.12
N ALA A 13 -2.93 -3.80 32.45
CA ALA A 13 -1.95 -2.73 32.35
C ALA A 13 -2.52 -1.53 31.57
N TYR A 14 -2.18 -0.34 32.01
CA TYR A 14 -2.57 0.92 31.37
C TYR A 14 -1.38 1.83 31.15
N VAL A 15 -1.24 2.34 29.94
CA VAL A 15 -0.24 3.34 29.60
C VAL A 15 -0.94 4.66 29.30
N ASN A 16 -0.60 5.70 30.07
CA ASN A 16 -1.08 7.04 29.81
C ASN A 16 -0.26 7.68 28.69
N LEU A 17 -0.81 7.74 27.49
CA LEU A 17 -0.18 8.42 26.35
C LEU A 17 -0.59 9.90 26.28
N PHE A 18 -1.74 10.28 26.84
CA PHE A 18 -2.30 11.62 26.67
C PHE A 18 -1.42 12.70 27.30
N ASP A 19 -1.11 12.59 28.59
CA ASP A 19 -0.36 13.65 29.29
C ASP A 19 1.07 13.83 28.74
N PRO A 20 1.85 12.76 28.47
CA PRO A 20 3.17 12.92 27.86
C PRO A 20 3.13 13.50 26.44
N THR A 21 2.19 13.08 25.61
CA THR A 21 2.08 13.59 24.24
C THR A 21 1.60 15.04 24.22
N HIS A 22 0.66 15.42 25.11
CA HIS A 22 0.25 16.80 25.25
C HIS A 22 1.44 17.71 25.58
N LYS A 23 2.28 17.31 26.52
CA LYS A 23 3.51 18.03 26.84
C LYS A 23 4.53 18.08 25.70
N LEU A 24 4.54 17.08 24.83
CA LEU A 24 5.38 17.09 23.62
C LEU A 24 4.90 18.15 22.64
N TYR A 25 3.60 18.24 22.38
CA TYR A 25 3.02 19.25 21.50
C TYR A 25 3.34 20.70 21.94
N GLU A 26 3.49 20.94 23.25
CA GLU A 26 3.88 22.25 23.78
C GLU A 26 5.36 22.60 23.57
N LYS A 27 6.21 21.59 23.31
CA LYS A 27 7.67 21.73 23.31
C LYS A 27 8.32 21.59 21.94
N VAL A 28 7.63 20.99 20.99
CA VAL A 28 8.20 20.72 19.65
C VAL A 28 7.82 21.83 18.68
N ASP A 29 8.80 22.33 17.96
CA ASP A 29 8.62 23.36 16.93
C ASP A 29 8.20 22.75 15.57
N GLN A 30 8.23 21.44 15.44
CA GLN A 30 7.90 20.72 14.21
C GLN A 30 6.53 20.05 14.31
N PRO A 31 5.68 20.13 13.29
CA PRO A 31 4.40 19.43 13.28
C PRO A 31 4.56 17.91 13.46
N MET A 32 3.79 17.34 14.37
CA MET A 32 3.76 15.91 14.66
C MET A 32 2.72 15.15 13.83
N THR A 33 1.86 15.86 13.11
CA THR A 33 0.74 15.27 12.37
C THR A 33 0.71 15.78 10.94
N LEU A 34 0.06 15.00 10.06
CA LEU A 34 -0.22 15.37 8.67
C LEU A 34 -1.41 16.34 8.56
N ASN A 35 -2.41 16.18 9.42
CA ASN A 35 -3.70 16.88 9.31
C ASN A 35 -4.35 17.19 10.67
N GLY A 36 -3.58 17.30 11.73
CA GLY A 36 -4.05 17.52 13.09
C GLY A 36 -4.50 16.27 13.85
N VAL A 37 -4.62 15.12 13.17
CA VAL A 37 -5.07 13.85 13.75
C VAL A 37 -4.06 12.73 13.52
N HIS A 38 -3.64 12.50 12.28
CA HIS A 38 -2.75 11.39 11.91
C HIS A 38 -1.29 11.80 12.07
N LEU A 39 -0.56 11.03 12.86
CA LEU A 39 0.86 11.26 13.06
C LEU A 39 1.65 11.12 11.76
N ASN A 40 2.60 12.01 11.55
CA ASN A 40 3.63 11.87 10.53
C ASN A 40 4.82 11.04 11.08
N GLU A 41 5.88 10.88 10.31
CA GLU A 41 7.06 10.09 10.71
C GLU A 41 7.70 10.63 12.00
N PHE A 42 7.86 11.95 12.09
CA PHE A 42 8.39 12.61 13.30
C PHE A 42 7.50 12.37 14.51
N GLY A 43 6.18 12.54 14.36
CA GLY A 43 5.21 12.29 15.43
C GLY A 43 5.21 10.83 15.89
N ASN A 44 5.30 9.87 14.97
CA ASN A 44 5.41 8.46 15.30
C ASN A 44 6.71 8.15 16.07
N SER A 45 7.84 8.75 15.68
CA SER A 45 9.10 8.61 16.41
C SER A 45 8.97 9.12 17.85
N LYS A 46 8.36 10.28 18.05
CA LYS A 46 8.15 10.85 19.37
C LYS A 46 7.17 10.03 20.22
N LEU A 47 6.11 9.55 19.62
CA LEU A 47 5.18 8.64 20.31
C LEU A 47 5.87 7.33 20.74
N ALA A 48 6.73 6.76 19.89
CA ALA A 48 7.49 5.56 20.23
C ALA A 48 8.38 5.77 21.47
N GLU A 49 9.05 6.93 21.60
CA GLU A 49 9.82 7.31 22.79
C GLU A 49 8.93 7.36 24.05
N VAL A 50 7.72 7.89 23.93
CA VAL A 50 6.76 7.97 25.04
C VAL A 50 6.31 6.56 25.46
N ILE A 51 5.99 5.71 24.51
CA ILE A 51 5.56 4.33 24.77
C ILE A 51 6.69 3.54 25.43
N ALA A 52 7.90 3.62 24.88
CA ALA A 52 9.06 2.91 25.41
C ALA A 52 9.39 3.37 26.85
N SER A 53 9.38 4.67 27.09
CA SER A 53 9.60 5.23 28.43
C SER A 53 8.54 4.79 29.44
N SER A 54 7.28 4.74 29.01
CA SER A 54 6.15 4.35 29.87
C SER A 54 6.15 2.87 30.24
N LEU A 55 6.59 2.02 29.30
CA LEU A 55 6.64 0.56 29.50
C LEU A 55 7.92 0.07 30.18
N PHE A 56 9.06 0.70 29.86
CA PHE A 56 10.38 0.20 30.24
C PHE A 56 11.16 1.17 31.15
N GLY A 57 10.57 2.29 31.54
CA GLY A 57 11.15 3.28 32.45
C GLY A 57 12.17 4.24 31.84
N LYS A 58 12.59 4.01 30.59
CA LYS A 58 13.49 4.92 29.85
C LYS A 58 13.29 4.80 28.36
N ALA A 59 13.47 5.90 27.64
CA ALA A 59 13.61 5.87 26.19
C ALA A 59 14.95 5.22 25.81
N VAL A 60 14.94 4.44 24.73
CA VAL A 60 16.16 3.85 24.14
C VAL A 60 16.56 4.77 23.00
N SER A 61 17.81 5.25 23.03
CA SER A 61 18.37 6.03 21.92
C SER A 61 18.48 5.18 20.65
N ALA A 62 18.24 5.80 19.52
CA ALA A 62 18.49 5.15 18.23
C ALA A 62 19.96 4.72 18.13
N SER A 63 20.20 3.50 17.69
CA SER A 63 21.52 2.93 17.47
C SER A 63 21.49 2.07 16.21
N GLU A 64 22.63 1.77 15.61
CA GLU A 64 22.74 0.88 14.45
C GLU A 64 22.05 -0.48 14.70
N LYS A 65 22.18 -1.01 15.92
CA LYS A 65 21.48 -2.25 16.31
C LYS A 65 19.96 -2.09 16.28
N MET A 66 19.44 -0.92 16.67
CA MET A 66 18.02 -0.63 16.65
C MET A 66 17.53 -0.42 15.21
N GLU A 67 18.35 0.16 14.33
CA GLU A 67 18.01 0.32 12.92
C GLU A 67 17.92 -1.04 12.22
N ASN A 68 18.87 -1.94 12.41
CA ASN A 68 18.80 -3.29 11.88
C ASN A 68 17.56 -4.05 12.36
N LEU A 69 17.16 -3.85 13.62
CA LEU A 69 15.94 -4.43 14.15
C LEU A 69 14.70 -3.80 13.50
N ARG A 70 14.71 -2.48 13.30
CA ARG A 70 13.62 -1.75 12.61
C ARG A 70 13.44 -2.27 11.17
N GLU A 71 14.53 -2.45 10.43
CA GLU A 71 14.49 -3.01 9.08
C GLU A 71 13.88 -4.41 9.06
N ALA A 72 14.28 -5.29 9.98
CA ALA A 72 13.71 -6.63 10.11
C ALA A 72 12.19 -6.60 10.41
N VAL A 73 11.75 -5.65 11.24
CA VAL A 73 10.33 -5.44 11.54
C VAL A 73 9.58 -4.91 10.31
N LEU A 74 10.16 -3.96 9.57
CA LEU A 74 9.56 -3.42 8.36
C LEU A 74 9.41 -4.49 7.26
N GLU A 75 10.41 -5.36 7.11
CA GLU A 75 10.33 -6.48 6.17
C GLU A 75 9.17 -7.42 6.53
N LYS A 76 9.01 -7.78 7.81
CA LYS A 76 7.83 -8.56 8.24
C LYS A 76 6.53 -7.82 7.99
N ASN A 77 6.47 -6.53 8.36
CA ASN A 77 5.27 -5.72 8.23
C ASN A 77 4.78 -5.66 6.78
N TRP A 78 5.68 -5.63 5.81
CA TRP A 78 5.29 -5.67 4.40
C TRP A 78 4.47 -6.94 4.07
N HIS A 79 4.94 -8.13 4.48
CA HIS A 79 4.24 -9.39 4.25
C HIS A 79 2.92 -9.45 5.03
N TRP A 80 2.95 -9.04 6.30
CA TRP A 80 1.78 -9.05 7.16
C TRP A 80 0.70 -8.08 6.69
N ILE A 81 1.06 -6.86 6.28
CA ILE A 81 0.12 -5.88 5.75
C ILE A 81 -0.53 -6.41 4.47
N ASN A 82 0.25 -6.97 3.55
CA ASN A 82 -0.30 -7.54 2.31
C ASN A 82 -1.21 -8.73 2.57
N ARG A 83 -0.97 -9.49 3.65
CA ARG A 83 -1.86 -10.57 4.09
C ARG A 83 -3.23 -10.07 4.54
N TYR A 84 -3.27 -8.97 5.29
CA TYR A 84 -4.50 -8.47 5.93
C TYR A 84 -5.12 -7.26 5.22
N ARG A 85 -4.37 -6.61 4.37
CA ARG A 85 -4.83 -5.50 3.54
C ARG A 85 -4.66 -5.85 2.06
N ALA A 86 -5.24 -6.96 1.68
CA ALA A 86 -5.25 -7.39 0.28
C ALA A 86 -5.70 -6.24 -0.62
N THR A 87 -4.97 -6.02 -1.69
CA THR A 87 -5.16 -4.88 -2.59
C THR A 87 -6.55 -4.89 -3.23
N ASP A 88 -7.11 -6.06 -3.47
CA ASP A 88 -8.46 -6.24 -4.00
C ASP A 88 -9.24 -7.31 -3.21
N GLY A 89 -9.86 -6.87 -2.11
CA GLY A 89 -10.73 -7.75 -1.31
C GLY A 89 -11.96 -8.24 -2.08
N ASN A 90 -12.39 -7.56 -3.12
CA ASN A 90 -13.49 -7.98 -3.96
C ASN A 90 -13.15 -9.24 -4.78
N ASP A 91 -11.89 -9.43 -5.15
CA ASP A 91 -11.41 -10.64 -5.81
C ASP A 91 -11.27 -11.83 -4.85
N ILE A 92 -11.13 -11.59 -3.53
CA ILE A 92 -10.96 -12.64 -2.55
C ILE A 92 -12.29 -13.09 -1.95
N TRP A 93 -13.16 -12.14 -1.56
CA TRP A 93 -14.41 -12.40 -0.84
C TRP A 93 -15.64 -11.76 -1.46
N GLY A 94 -15.47 -10.86 -2.42
CA GLY A 94 -16.56 -10.10 -3.02
C GLY A 94 -17.11 -10.70 -4.31
N GLY A 95 -17.76 -9.85 -5.10
CA GLY A 95 -18.47 -10.26 -6.31
C GLY A 95 -17.57 -10.85 -7.42
N ARG A 96 -16.27 -10.61 -7.39
CA ARG A 96 -15.31 -11.13 -8.36
C ARG A 96 -14.57 -12.37 -7.91
N SER A 97 -14.78 -12.81 -6.67
CA SER A 97 -14.08 -13.95 -6.07
C SER A 97 -14.33 -15.28 -6.82
N GLY A 98 -15.54 -15.44 -7.35
CA GLY A 98 -15.94 -16.61 -8.12
C GLY A 98 -15.57 -16.59 -9.61
N LEU A 99 -14.95 -15.52 -10.12
CA LEU A 99 -14.51 -15.46 -11.50
C LEU A 99 -13.47 -16.53 -11.77
N ARG A 100 -13.65 -17.25 -12.88
CA ARG A 100 -12.77 -18.32 -13.35
C ARG A 100 -12.16 -17.92 -14.69
N PHE A 101 -10.92 -18.28 -14.86
CA PHE A 101 -10.16 -18.00 -16.06
C PHE A 101 -9.84 -19.29 -16.84
N VAL A 102 -8.82 -19.22 -17.68
CA VAL A 102 -8.51 -20.27 -18.68
C VAL A 102 -8.26 -21.65 -18.06
N ASP A 103 -7.71 -21.71 -16.87
CA ASP A 103 -7.38 -22.93 -16.13
C ASP A 103 -8.45 -23.38 -15.12
N ASP A 104 -9.64 -22.78 -15.22
CA ASP A 104 -10.80 -23.04 -14.35
C ASP A 104 -10.58 -22.71 -12.86
N GLN A 105 -9.48 -22.09 -12.51
CA GLN A 105 -9.24 -21.62 -11.13
C GLN A 105 -9.99 -20.32 -10.87
N SER A 106 -10.59 -20.20 -9.69
CA SER A 106 -11.22 -18.95 -9.29
C SER A 106 -10.22 -17.96 -8.67
N ASN A 107 -10.53 -16.67 -8.73
CA ASN A 107 -9.77 -15.65 -8.03
C ASN A 107 -9.63 -15.99 -6.54
N ALA A 108 -10.71 -16.43 -5.91
CA ALA A 108 -10.70 -16.79 -4.49
C ALA A 108 -9.70 -17.92 -4.18
N GLU A 109 -9.65 -18.97 -5.00
CA GLU A 109 -8.72 -20.10 -4.79
C GLU A 109 -7.26 -19.64 -4.86
N VAL A 110 -6.91 -18.87 -5.89
CA VAL A 110 -5.54 -18.39 -6.08
C VAL A 110 -5.14 -17.42 -4.98
N LEU A 111 -5.97 -16.39 -4.75
CA LEU A 111 -5.62 -15.32 -3.80
C LEU A 111 -5.65 -15.80 -2.34
N GLN A 112 -6.57 -16.70 -1.96
CA GLN A 112 -6.55 -17.28 -0.62
C GLN A 112 -5.31 -18.14 -0.39
N HIS A 113 -4.83 -18.86 -1.42
CA HIS A 113 -3.56 -19.58 -1.34
C HIS A 113 -2.37 -18.61 -1.15
N GLU A 114 -2.35 -17.50 -1.86
CA GLU A 114 -1.33 -16.45 -1.68
C GLU A 114 -1.36 -15.83 -0.28
N LEU A 115 -2.55 -15.68 0.34
CA LEU A 115 -2.64 -15.24 1.73
C LEU A 115 -1.97 -16.23 2.69
N VAL A 116 -2.09 -17.54 2.45
CA VAL A 116 -1.38 -18.57 3.24
C VAL A 116 0.12 -18.48 3.03
N MET A 117 0.59 -18.23 1.80
CA MET A 117 2.01 -17.99 1.55
C MET A 117 2.55 -16.81 2.36
N LEU A 118 1.82 -15.70 2.40
CA LEU A 118 2.18 -14.51 3.17
C LEU A 118 2.18 -14.77 4.68
N ASP A 119 1.28 -15.61 5.21
CA ASP A 119 1.28 -16.03 6.61
C ASP A 119 2.59 -16.77 6.96
N VAL A 120 3.01 -17.72 6.13
CA VAL A 120 4.26 -18.47 6.32
C VAL A 120 5.48 -17.56 6.20
N MET A 121 5.50 -16.66 5.20
CA MET A 121 6.57 -15.67 5.05
C MET A 121 6.67 -14.74 6.26
N SER A 122 5.55 -14.28 6.79
CA SER A 122 5.51 -13.45 8.00
C SER A 122 6.09 -14.19 9.21
N ALA A 123 5.71 -15.45 9.42
CA ALA A 123 6.24 -16.29 10.50
C ALA A 123 7.76 -16.56 10.36
N ASN A 124 8.26 -16.71 9.14
CA ASN A 124 9.71 -16.86 8.92
C ASN A 124 10.46 -15.58 9.31
N ARG A 125 9.89 -14.39 9.09
CA ARG A 125 10.50 -13.10 9.47
C ARG A 125 10.47 -12.85 10.98
N ASP A 126 9.58 -13.48 11.74
CA ASP A 126 9.67 -13.45 13.20
C ASP A 126 11.00 -13.99 13.71
N LYS A 127 11.53 -15.04 13.10
CA LYS A 127 12.84 -15.61 13.44
C LYS A 127 13.97 -14.61 13.20
N LEU A 128 13.90 -13.84 12.11
CA LEU A 128 14.84 -12.76 11.80
C LEU A 128 14.79 -11.68 12.89
N ILE A 129 13.57 -11.21 13.25
CA ILE A 129 13.38 -10.17 14.26
C ILE A 129 13.97 -10.60 15.60
N TRP A 130 13.67 -11.81 16.08
CA TRP A 130 14.20 -12.34 17.33
C TRP A 130 15.71 -12.51 17.30
N ALA A 131 16.26 -13.05 16.22
CA ALA A 131 17.71 -13.19 16.07
C ALA A 131 18.40 -11.83 16.08
N THR A 132 17.89 -10.86 15.31
CA THR A 132 18.45 -9.50 15.26
C THR A 132 18.36 -8.81 16.62
N GLY A 133 17.24 -8.93 17.32
CA GLY A 133 17.07 -8.40 18.68
C GLY A 133 18.08 -8.97 19.67
N MET A 134 18.43 -10.24 19.52
CA MET A 134 19.48 -10.91 20.31
C MET A 134 20.92 -10.63 19.81
N GLY A 135 21.09 -9.84 18.75
CA GLY A 135 22.39 -9.56 18.14
C GLY A 135 22.99 -10.73 17.36
N LYS A 136 22.16 -11.67 16.93
CA LYS A 136 22.56 -12.83 16.12
C LYS A 136 22.33 -12.57 14.64
N LYS A 137 23.21 -13.09 13.79
CA LYS A 137 22.98 -13.13 12.34
C LYS A 137 21.97 -14.22 12.01
N TYR A 138 21.00 -13.90 11.15
CA TYR A 138 20.02 -14.86 10.67
C TYR A 138 19.70 -14.58 9.20
N LYS A 139 19.59 -15.62 8.40
CA LYS A 139 19.14 -15.53 7.02
C LYS A 139 17.75 -16.16 6.94
N VAL A 140 16.79 -15.41 6.46
CA VAL A 140 15.42 -15.90 6.25
C VAL A 140 15.44 -17.12 5.32
N ASN A 141 14.70 -18.14 5.70
CA ASN A 141 14.53 -19.35 4.91
C ASN A 141 13.02 -19.51 4.60
N ASP A 142 12.68 -19.31 3.35
CA ASP A 142 11.31 -19.41 2.82
C ASP A 142 11.06 -20.75 2.10
N SER A 143 11.93 -21.76 2.27
CA SER A 143 11.77 -23.08 1.63
C SER A 143 10.50 -23.82 2.05
N ASN A 144 9.88 -23.42 3.16
CA ASN A 144 8.61 -23.96 3.67
C ASN A 144 7.37 -23.19 3.17
N VAL A 145 7.57 -22.14 2.38
CA VAL A 145 6.45 -21.40 1.78
C VAL A 145 5.81 -22.28 0.71
N PRO A 146 4.47 -22.44 0.72
CA PRO A 146 3.79 -23.20 -0.33
C PRO A 146 4.13 -22.64 -1.72
N ALA A 147 4.29 -23.52 -2.70
CA ALA A 147 4.50 -23.06 -4.07
C ALA A 147 3.26 -22.30 -4.58
N PRO A 148 3.43 -21.22 -5.36
CA PRO A 148 2.30 -20.49 -5.90
C PRO A 148 1.47 -21.38 -6.83
N ILE A 149 0.16 -21.17 -6.84
CA ILE A 149 -0.70 -21.80 -7.82
C ILE A 149 -0.34 -21.24 -9.20
N LYS A 150 -0.07 -22.13 -10.14
CA LYS A 150 0.18 -21.71 -11.52
C LYS A 150 -1.12 -21.28 -12.16
N VAL A 151 -1.17 -20.07 -12.64
CA VAL A 151 -2.33 -19.50 -13.35
C VAL A 151 -1.97 -19.17 -14.80
N ILE A 152 -2.98 -19.22 -15.66
CA ILE A 152 -2.87 -18.82 -17.07
C ILE A 152 -3.78 -17.60 -17.24
N SER A 153 -3.21 -16.47 -17.61
CA SER A 153 -3.98 -15.25 -17.88
C SER A 153 -4.59 -15.28 -19.27
N ASN A 154 -5.87 -14.94 -19.37
CA ASN A 154 -6.55 -14.69 -20.64
C ASN A 154 -6.36 -13.25 -21.13
N VAL A 155 -5.85 -12.37 -20.28
CA VAL A 155 -5.42 -11.03 -20.69
C VAL A 155 -4.06 -11.19 -21.35
N GLY A 156 -3.95 -10.87 -22.61
CA GLY A 156 -2.76 -11.09 -23.48
C GLY A 156 -1.47 -10.44 -23.03
N GLY A 157 -1.18 -10.56 -21.78
CA GLY A 157 -0.06 -9.98 -21.08
C GLY A 157 0.86 -10.97 -20.43
N GLY A 158 0.88 -12.20 -20.84
CA GLY A 158 2.09 -12.94 -20.55
C GLY A 158 3.25 -12.06 -20.98
N SER A 159 4.24 -11.86 -20.13
CA SER A 159 5.36 -10.89 -20.24
C SER A 159 6.07 -10.78 -21.62
N LYS A 160 5.55 -11.42 -22.63
CA LYS A 160 6.03 -11.43 -24.01
C LYS A 160 5.00 -10.90 -25.02
N SER A 161 3.82 -10.50 -24.60
CA SER A 161 2.76 -10.07 -25.50
C SER A 161 2.55 -8.57 -25.47
N SER A 162 3.62 -7.85 -25.44
CA SER A 162 3.63 -6.44 -25.80
C SER A 162 3.54 -6.24 -27.32
N ASN A 163 2.98 -7.20 -28.05
CA ASN A 163 2.75 -7.01 -29.50
C ASN A 163 1.39 -6.33 -29.68
N PRO A 164 1.38 -5.00 -29.90
CA PRO A 164 0.15 -4.31 -30.27
C PRO A 164 -0.48 -4.98 -31.49
N GLY A 165 -1.77 -5.28 -31.44
CA GLY A 165 -2.48 -5.88 -32.55
C GLY A 165 -2.64 -7.40 -32.53
N LYS A 166 -2.08 -8.12 -31.56
CA LYS A 166 -2.46 -9.52 -31.30
C LYS A 166 -3.77 -9.57 -30.51
N GLU A 167 -4.55 -10.61 -30.75
CA GLU A 167 -5.77 -10.88 -30.00
C GLU A 167 -5.48 -10.86 -28.49
N GLY A 168 -6.29 -10.12 -27.74
CA GLY A 168 -6.08 -9.91 -26.30
C GLY A 168 -5.06 -8.83 -25.91
N THR A 169 -4.50 -8.08 -26.86
CA THR A 169 -3.65 -6.92 -26.59
C THR A 169 -4.34 -5.62 -26.98
N THR A 170 -4.02 -4.55 -26.25
CA THR A 170 -4.49 -3.21 -26.58
C THR A 170 -3.48 -2.52 -27.51
N ASN A 171 -3.93 -2.09 -28.68
CA ASN A 171 -3.14 -1.19 -29.50
C ASN A 171 -3.19 0.20 -28.89
N TYR A 172 -2.06 0.71 -28.46
CA TYR A 172 -1.94 2.10 -28.06
C TYR A 172 -1.95 2.97 -29.32
N LEU A 173 -3.04 3.71 -29.47
CA LEU A 173 -3.17 4.68 -30.55
C LEU A 173 -2.58 6.01 -30.12
N SER A 174 -2.01 6.75 -31.07
CA SER A 174 -1.72 8.15 -30.80
C SER A 174 -3.02 8.91 -30.48
N PRO A 175 -2.94 10.02 -29.73
CA PRO A 175 -4.12 10.85 -29.42
C PRO A 175 -4.91 11.25 -30.66
N GLU A 176 -4.25 11.61 -31.74
CA GLU A 176 -4.88 11.97 -33.01
C GLU A 176 -5.53 10.76 -33.72
N GLU A 177 -4.94 9.58 -33.68
CA GLU A 177 -5.55 8.37 -34.22
C GLU A 177 -6.77 7.95 -33.39
N SER A 178 -6.65 8.09 -32.06
CA SER A 178 -7.77 7.84 -31.15
C SER A 178 -8.94 8.78 -31.44
N ARG A 179 -8.66 10.09 -31.60
CA ARG A 179 -9.67 11.10 -31.96
C ARG A 179 -10.45 10.75 -33.22
N LYS A 180 -9.77 10.29 -34.25
CA LYS A 180 -10.39 9.92 -35.55
C LYS A 180 -11.32 8.71 -35.47
N ARG A 181 -11.24 7.92 -34.39
CA ARG A 181 -12.08 6.72 -34.21
C ARG A 181 -13.37 6.97 -33.45
N PHE A 182 -13.60 8.18 -32.93
CA PHE A 182 -14.86 8.52 -32.31
C PHE A 182 -15.97 8.59 -33.35
N ALA A 183 -17.06 7.86 -33.13
CA ALA A 183 -18.31 8.06 -33.86
C ALA A 183 -19.03 9.26 -33.25
N VAL A 184 -19.17 10.33 -34.03
CA VAL A 184 -19.72 11.58 -33.55
C VAL A 184 -21.04 11.84 -34.28
N ARG A 185 -22.02 12.31 -33.53
CA ARG A 185 -23.34 12.70 -34.09
C ARG A 185 -23.18 13.91 -35.01
N ASP A 186 -24.02 13.99 -36.02
CA ASP A 186 -24.06 15.14 -36.93
C ASP A 186 -24.19 16.46 -36.17
N GLY A 187 -23.39 17.45 -36.54
CA GLY A 187 -23.33 18.75 -35.89
C GLY A 187 -22.42 18.84 -34.65
N PHE A 188 -21.76 17.76 -34.31
CA PHE A 188 -20.73 17.72 -33.23
C PHE A 188 -19.37 17.34 -33.78
N GLU A 189 -18.33 17.79 -33.11
CA GLU A 189 -16.95 17.36 -33.38
C GLU A 189 -16.21 17.02 -32.08
N VAL A 190 -15.21 16.15 -32.17
CA VAL A 190 -14.33 15.84 -31.07
C VAL A 190 -12.98 16.53 -31.30
N GLY A 191 -12.66 17.49 -30.42
CA GLY A 191 -11.35 18.15 -30.37
C GLY A 191 -10.42 17.46 -29.39
N LEU A 192 -9.14 17.39 -29.71
CA LEU A 192 -8.09 17.05 -28.78
C LEU A 192 -7.70 18.29 -27.99
N PHE A 193 -7.99 18.33 -26.70
CA PHE A 193 -7.67 19.45 -25.81
C PHE A 193 -6.28 19.36 -25.22
N ALA A 194 -5.92 18.18 -24.70
CA ALA A 194 -4.63 17.89 -24.07
C ALA A 194 -4.38 16.39 -24.10
N ASP A 195 -3.11 16.03 -24.12
CA ASP A 195 -2.64 14.64 -24.05
C ASP A 195 -1.32 14.53 -23.29
N GLU A 196 -0.90 13.32 -23.02
CA GLU A 196 0.33 13.02 -22.28
C GLU A 196 1.61 13.31 -23.10
N THR A 197 1.54 13.52 -24.40
CA THR A 197 2.70 13.92 -25.19
C THR A 197 3.04 15.39 -24.96
N GLN A 198 2.02 16.22 -24.72
CA GLN A 198 2.15 17.62 -24.34
C GLN A 198 2.35 17.78 -22.82
N PHE A 199 1.64 16.96 -22.05
CA PHE A 199 1.66 16.99 -20.58
C PHE A 199 2.01 15.61 -20.01
N PRO A 200 3.30 15.26 -19.90
CA PRO A 200 3.74 13.90 -19.50
C PRO A 200 3.21 13.43 -18.12
N LYS A 201 2.74 14.37 -17.30
CA LYS A 201 2.11 14.05 -16.01
C LYS A 201 0.59 13.79 -16.10
N LEU A 202 -0.02 13.96 -17.27
CA LEU A 202 -1.43 13.69 -17.50
C LEU A 202 -1.67 12.19 -17.75
N ILE A 203 -1.34 11.37 -16.77
CA ILE A 203 -1.43 9.90 -16.86
C ILE A 203 -2.66 9.44 -16.08
N ASN A 204 -3.48 8.59 -16.69
CA ASN A 204 -4.69 8.06 -16.09
C ASN A 204 -5.54 9.14 -15.40
N PRO A 205 -6.06 10.14 -16.11
CA PRO A 205 -6.92 11.15 -15.52
C PRO A 205 -8.23 10.50 -15.04
N VAL A 206 -8.54 10.70 -13.76
CA VAL A 206 -9.71 10.08 -13.10
C VAL A 206 -10.82 11.06 -12.79
N GLN A 207 -10.52 12.35 -12.81
CA GLN A 207 -11.48 13.41 -12.58
C GLN A 207 -11.02 14.70 -13.24
N MET A 208 -11.96 15.50 -13.71
CA MET A 208 -11.69 16.82 -14.30
C MET A 208 -12.72 17.85 -13.83
N GLN A 209 -12.28 19.10 -13.71
CA GLN A 209 -13.12 20.23 -13.39
C GLN A 209 -12.56 21.50 -14.01
N VAL A 210 -13.46 22.38 -14.49
CA VAL A 210 -13.09 23.72 -14.95
C VAL A 210 -13.34 24.72 -13.83
N ASP A 211 -12.35 25.55 -13.54
CA ASP A 211 -12.49 26.60 -12.54
C ASP A 211 -13.16 27.88 -13.10
N GLY A 212 -13.43 28.83 -12.22
CA GLY A 212 -14.08 30.09 -12.58
C GLY A 212 -13.26 31.00 -13.51
N LYS A 213 -12.02 30.64 -13.82
CA LYS A 213 -11.14 31.34 -14.81
C LYS A 213 -11.02 30.56 -16.11
N GLY A 214 -11.78 29.47 -16.28
CA GLY A 214 -11.74 28.64 -17.49
C GLY A 214 -10.55 27.69 -17.57
N ARG A 215 -9.80 27.46 -16.47
CA ARG A 215 -8.69 26.50 -16.46
C ARG A 215 -9.22 25.12 -16.14
N LEU A 216 -8.73 24.13 -16.91
CA LEU A 216 -9.01 22.72 -16.65
C LEU A 216 -8.05 22.18 -15.58
N TRP A 217 -8.61 21.61 -14.53
CA TRP A 217 -7.91 20.85 -13.52
C TRP A 217 -8.19 19.36 -13.73
N ALA A 218 -7.14 18.54 -13.76
CA ALA A 218 -7.26 17.11 -13.87
C ALA A 218 -6.59 16.44 -12.68
N ALA A 219 -7.31 15.57 -11.97
CA ALA A 219 -6.73 14.63 -11.03
C ALA A 219 -6.24 13.41 -11.80
N VAL A 220 -5.01 13.01 -11.55
CA VAL A 220 -4.38 11.88 -12.22
C VAL A 220 -4.07 10.76 -11.24
N TRP A 221 -4.09 9.52 -11.72
CA TRP A 221 -3.75 8.34 -10.93
C TRP A 221 -2.65 7.53 -11.63
N PRO A 222 -1.39 7.98 -11.55
CA PRO A 222 -0.30 7.40 -12.32
C PRO A 222 0.02 5.95 -11.94
N THR A 223 -0.40 5.50 -10.77
CA THR A 223 -0.17 4.13 -10.27
C THR A 223 -1.34 3.17 -10.49
N TYR A 224 -2.41 3.61 -11.15
CA TYR A 224 -3.53 2.72 -11.47
C TYR A 224 -3.17 1.71 -12.59
N PRO A 225 -3.57 0.46 -12.50
CA PRO A 225 -4.23 -0.22 -11.39
C PRO A 225 -3.26 -0.79 -10.34
N MET A 226 -1.97 -0.65 -10.55
CA MET A 226 -0.91 -1.23 -9.73
C MET A 226 -0.29 -0.16 -8.84
N TRP A 227 -0.79 -0.03 -7.63
CA TRP A 227 -0.12 0.75 -6.62
C TRP A 227 0.99 -0.09 -5.97
N GLU A 228 2.22 0.39 -6.04
CA GLU A 228 3.35 -0.20 -5.34
C GLU A 228 3.54 0.53 -4.00
N PRO A 229 3.24 -0.12 -2.87
CA PRO A 229 3.57 0.44 -1.57
C PRO A 229 5.08 0.70 -1.50
N MET A 230 5.48 1.77 -0.84
CA MET A 230 6.89 2.15 -0.67
C MET A 230 7.59 2.77 -1.89
N LYS A 231 6.91 2.94 -3.01
CA LYS A 231 7.38 3.85 -4.06
C LYS A 231 6.77 5.24 -3.89
N GLU A 232 7.60 6.25 -4.05
CA GLU A 232 7.10 7.63 -4.16
C GLU A 232 6.19 7.75 -5.38
N MET A 233 5.08 8.42 -5.18
CA MET A 233 4.17 8.76 -6.28
C MET A 233 4.78 9.84 -7.18
#